data_65e8872b66f625c44b81953e23e54d3b
#
_entry.id   65e8872b66f625c44b81953e23e54d3b
#
_cell.length_a   1.000
_cell.length_b   1.000
_cell.length_c   1.000
_cell.angle_alpha   90.00
_cell.angle_beta   90.00
_cell.angle_gamma   90.00
#
_symmetry.space_group_name_H-M   'P 1'
#
loop_
_entity.id
_entity.type
_entity.pdbx_description
1 polymer ?
#
loop_
_entity_poly.entity_id
_entity_poly.type
_entity_poly.pdbx_seq_one_letter_code
_entity_poly.pdbx_strand_id
1 'polypeptide(L)'
;MELVEATEDDVDALADLWFALATEMEQYSELNRLSYSAAEDVPDEPFKEQIEREDLTVFLLRAEDATIGYLTLRRGTHPSRTHSVYLHLVDLFVDEAYRNRGYGSEAIERVTQMARERGYDHVKVSCEWNNVGARRFYEDCGFEEKQVQYTRRLEGDSQS
;
A
#
# COMPACT_ATOMS: atom_id res chain seq x y z
N MET A 1 -15.71 3.18 9.35
CA MET A 1 -14.88 2.20 8.63
C MET A 1 -14.12 1.32 9.60
N GLU A 2 -13.99 0.07 9.26
CA GLU A 2 -13.33 -0.94 10.08
C GLU A 2 -12.13 -1.53 9.38
N LEU A 3 -11.03 -1.76 10.12
CA LEU A 3 -9.89 -2.52 9.62
C LEU A 3 -10.06 -3.97 10.09
N VAL A 4 -10.17 -4.88 9.14
CA VAL A 4 -10.35 -6.31 9.43
C VAL A 4 -9.12 -7.05 8.92
N GLU A 5 -8.42 -7.74 9.82
CA GLU A 5 -7.24 -8.49 9.42
C GLU A 5 -7.61 -9.59 8.43
N ALA A 6 -6.91 -9.63 7.30
CA ALA A 6 -7.17 -10.59 6.24
C ALA A 6 -6.72 -11.99 6.63
N THR A 7 -7.48 -12.98 6.16
CA THR A 7 -7.17 -14.40 6.32
C THR A 7 -7.01 -15.03 4.94
N GLU A 8 -6.67 -16.31 4.91
CA GLU A 8 -6.55 -17.03 3.65
C GLU A 8 -7.85 -17.05 2.84
N ASP A 9 -8.99 -16.90 3.50
CA ASP A 9 -10.28 -16.84 2.84
C ASP A 9 -10.45 -15.55 2.03
N ASP A 10 -9.62 -14.54 2.28
CA ASP A 10 -9.71 -13.24 1.64
C ASP A 10 -8.78 -13.06 0.45
N VAL A 11 -8.02 -14.10 0.08
CA VAL A 11 -7.00 -14.01 -0.97
C VAL A 11 -7.57 -13.56 -2.32
N ASP A 12 -8.72 -14.07 -2.71
CA ASP A 12 -9.34 -13.68 -3.98
C ASP A 12 -9.72 -12.19 -3.98
N ALA A 13 -10.28 -11.71 -2.88
CA ALA A 13 -10.64 -10.30 -2.73
C ALA A 13 -9.38 -9.43 -2.76
N LEU A 14 -8.31 -9.86 -2.09
CA LEU A 14 -7.04 -9.13 -2.09
C LEU A 14 -6.42 -9.08 -3.47
N ALA A 15 -6.48 -10.17 -4.23
CA ALA A 15 -5.95 -10.19 -5.59
C ALA A 15 -6.69 -9.19 -6.49
N ASP A 16 -8.01 -9.12 -6.37
CA ASP A 16 -8.82 -8.17 -7.12
C ASP A 16 -8.46 -6.72 -6.77
N LEU A 17 -8.35 -6.43 -5.48
CA LEU A 17 -8.01 -5.08 -5.01
C LEU A 17 -6.60 -4.68 -5.40
N TRP A 18 -5.64 -5.61 -5.24
CA TRP A 18 -4.27 -5.36 -5.64
C TRP A 18 -4.15 -5.11 -7.14
N PHE A 19 -4.86 -5.91 -7.95
CA PHE A 19 -4.84 -5.73 -9.41
C PHE A 19 -5.39 -4.36 -9.79
N ALA A 20 -6.44 -3.90 -9.13
CA ALA A 20 -7.01 -2.58 -9.36
C ALA A 20 -6.00 -1.48 -9.03
N LEU A 21 -5.32 -1.59 -7.89
CA LEU A 21 -4.26 -0.64 -7.49
C LEU A 21 -3.11 -0.66 -8.49
N ALA A 22 -2.61 -1.84 -8.81
CA ALA A 22 -1.47 -2.00 -9.72
C ALA A 22 -1.79 -1.47 -11.12
N THR A 23 -3.01 -1.67 -11.59
CA THR A 23 -3.47 -1.15 -12.87
C THR A 23 -3.45 0.39 -12.88
N GLU A 24 -3.90 1.01 -11.79
CA GLU A 24 -3.83 2.48 -11.67
C GLU A 24 -2.39 2.98 -11.67
N MET A 25 -1.47 2.22 -11.09
CA MET A 25 -0.06 2.61 -11.01
C MET A 25 0.65 2.57 -12.36
N GLU A 26 0.11 1.85 -13.34
CA GLU A 26 0.70 1.81 -14.69
C GLU A 26 0.81 3.19 -15.32
N GLN A 27 -0.09 4.10 -14.99
CA GLN A 27 -0.10 5.45 -15.58
C GLN A 27 1.10 6.30 -15.17
N TYR A 28 1.80 5.94 -14.10
CA TYR A 28 2.86 6.78 -13.54
C TYR A 28 4.27 6.40 -14.02
N SER A 29 4.45 5.22 -14.56
CA SER A 29 5.75 4.77 -15.07
C SER A 29 5.61 3.53 -15.93
N GLU A 30 6.40 3.45 -16.98
CA GLU A 30 6.53 2.24 -17.80
C GLU A 30 7.03 1.05 -16.95
N LEU A 31 7.81 1.34 -15.92
CA LEU A 31 8.32 0.31 -15.02
C LEU A 31 7.21 -0.36 -14.20
N ASN A 32 6.05 0.25 -14.13
CA ASN A 32 4.89 -0.28 -13.41
C ASN A 32 3.98 -1.15 -14.27
N ARG A 33 4.35 -1.35 -15.52
CA ARG A 33 3.53 -2.12 -16.46
C ARG A 33 3.37 -3.55 -15.98
N LEU A 34 2.10 -3.99 -15.88
CA LEU A 34 1.77 -5.32 -15.39
C LEU A 34 2.03 -6.39 -16.46
N SER A 35 2.42 -7.57 -16.00
CA SER A 35 2.53 -8.75 -16.84
C SER A 35 1.22 -9.54 -16.89
N TYR A 36 0.22 -9.15 -16.11
CA TYR A 36 -1.09 -9.79 -16.05
C TYR A 36 -2.13 -8.99 -16.82
N SER A 37 -3.03 -9.68 -17.52
CA SER A 37 -4.08 -9.03 -18.29
C SER A 37 -5.37 -8.88 -17.50
N ALA A 38 -5.56 -9.69 -16.46
CA ALA A 38 -6.78 -9.70 -15.67
C ALA A 38 -6.47 -10.14 -14.24
N ALA A 39 -7.36 -9.81 -13.31
CA ALA A 39 -7.20 -10.16 -11.91
C ALA A 39 -7.10 -11.67 -11.67
N GLU A 40 -7.84 -12.45 -12.43
CA GLU A 40 -7.81 -13.91 -12.32
C GLU A 40 -6.48 -14.54 -12.71
N ASP A 41 -5.63 -13.80 -13.43
CA ASP A 41 -4.29 -14.27 -13.82
C ASP A 41 -3.27 -14.06 -12.70
N VAL A 42 -3.61 -13.28 -11.67
CA VAL A 42 -2.72 -12.99 -10.56
C VAL A 42 -2.66 -14.21 -9.64
N PRO A 43 -1.46 -14.73 -9.36
CA PRO A 43 -1.35 -15.91 -8.50
C PRO A 43 -1.72 -15.61 -7.06
N ASP A 44 -2.30 -16.58 -6.37
CA ASP A 44 -2.72 -16.48 -4.97
C ASP A 44 -1.54 -16.55 -4.00
N GLU A 45 -0.50 -17.25 -4.35
CA GLU A 45 0.59 -17.60 -3.46
C GLU A 45 1.25 -16.41 -2.77
N PRO A 46 1.58 -15.30 -3.47
CA PRO A 46 2.18 -14.14 -2.81
C PRO A 46 1.31 -13.56 -1.70
N PHE A 47 -0.02 -13.59 -1.86
CA PHE A 47 -0.93 -13.06 -0.83
C PHE A 47 -0.97 -13.97 0.40
N LYS A 48 -0.93 -15.28 0.19
CA LYS A 48 -0.86 -16.25 1.29
C LYS A 48 0.42 -16.08 2.08
N GLU A 49 1.55 -15.90 1.39
CA GLU A 49 2.84 -15.66 2.02
C GLU A 49 2.84 -14.38 2.84
N GLN A 50 2.23 -13.31 2.32
CA GLN A 50 2.12 -12.05 3.06
C GLN A 50 1.31 -12.20 4.35
N ILE A 51 0.20 -12.92 4.28
CA ILE A 51 -0.67 -13.16 5.44
C ILE A 51 0.05 -13.95 6.51
N GLU A 52 0.92 -14.87 6.13
CA GLU A 52 1.66 -15.72 7.06
C GLU A 52 2.90 -15.06 7.67
N ARG A 53 3.40 -13.96 7.06
CA ARG A 53 4.62 -13.30 7.56
C ARG A 53 4.35 -12.55 8.86
N GLU A 54 5.26 -12.70 9.80
CA GLU A 54 5.16 -12.03 11.12
C GLU A 54 5.37 -10.52 11.04
N ASP A 55 6.17 -10.04 10.08
CA ASP A 55 6.47 -8.62 9.93
C ASP A 55 5.44 -7.87 9.06
N LEU A 56 4.52 -8.60 8.43
CA LEU A 56 3.47 -8.02 7.59
C LEU A 56 2.10 -8.23 8.20
N THR A 57 1.24 -7.24 8.07
CA THR A 57 -0.18 -7.37 8.40
C THR A 57 -0.98 -6.76 7.26
N VAL A 58 -1.93 -7.54 6.74
CA VAL A 58 -2.83 -7.09 5.68
C VAL A 58 -4.21 -6.88 6.27
N PHE A 59 -4.76 -5.69 6.07
CA PHE A 59 -6.11 -5.36 6.52
C PHE A 59 -7.03 -5.09 5.34
N LEU A 60 -8.22 -5.61 5.43
CA LEU A 60 -9.31 -5.19 4.56
C LEU A 60 -9.98 -3.97 5.18
N LEU A 61 -10.38 -3.03 4.34
CA LEU A 61 -11.15 -1.86 4.75
C LEU A 61 -12.62 -2.18 4.54
N ARG A 62 -13.40 -2.15 5.62
CA ARG A 62 -14.82 -2.47 5.58
C ARG A 62 -15.66 -1.25 5.92
N ALA A 63 -16.58 -0.88 5.04
CA ALA A 63 -17.52 0.21 5.25
C ALA A 63 -18.74 -0.01 4.37
N GLU A 64 -19.88 0.55 4.77
CA GLU A 64 -21.11 0.48 3.97
C GLU A 64 -21.49 -0.97 3.60
N ASP A 65 -21.23 -1.91 4.55
CA ASP A 65 -21.49 -3.35 4.39
C ASP A 65 -20.70 -3.99 3.23
N ALA A 66 -19.55 -3.43 2.89
CA ALA A 66 -18.72 -3.91 1.78
C ALA A 66 -17.24 -3.83 2.12
N THR A 67 -16.44 -4.62 1.40
CA THR A 67 -15.00 -4.46 1.39
C THR A 67 -14.68 -3.37 0.37
N ILE A 68 -14.18 -2.24 0.86
CA ILE A 68 -13.98 -1.05 0.02
C ILE A 68 -12.52 -0.81 -0.34
N GLY A 69 -11.61 -1.59 0.19
CA GLY A 69 -10.19 -1.43 -0.06
C GLY A 69 -9.35 -2.32 0.83
N TYR A 70 -8.07 -2.07 0.85
CA TYR A 70 -7.13 -2.80 1.70
C TYR A 70 -5.92 -1.94 2.02
N LEU A 71 -5.16 -2.36 3.03
CA LEU A 71 -3.84 -1.80 3.30
C LEU A 71 -2.91 -2.89 3.81
N THR A 72 -1.62 -2.69 3.57
CA THR A 72 -0.59 -3.60 4.03
C THR A 72 0.42 -2.82 4.85
N LEU A 73 0.72 -3.34 6.03
CA LEU A 73 1.67 -2.75 6.96
C LEU A 73 2.86 -3.69 7.14
N ARG A 74 4.06 -3.12 7.17
CA ARG A 74 5.27 -3.86 7.48
C ARG A 74 6.01 -3.19 8.62
N ARG A 75 6.34 -3.97 9.65
CA ARG A 75 7.19 -3.50 10.75
C ARG A 75 8.65 -3.53 10.27
N GLY A 76 9.37 -2.45 10.49
CA GLY A 76 10.77 -2.38 10.13
C GLY A 76 11.61 -1.75 11.22
N THR A 77 12.92 -1.93 11.11
CA THR A 77 13.87 -1.37 12.07
C THR A 77 15.10 -0.80 11.38
N HIS A 78 15.65 0.25 11.98
CA HIS A 78 16.95 0.80 11.60
C HIS A 78 17.82 0.82 12.86
N PRO A 79 18.47 -0.30 13.20
CA PRO A 79 19.15 -0.46 14.49
C PRO A 79 20.21 0.60 14.80
N SER A 80 20.80 1.21 13.75
CA SER A 80 21.85 2.21 13.91
C SER A 80 21.29 3.65 14.03
N ARG A 81 19.97 3.80 14.08
CA ARG A 81 19.34 5.13 14.16
C ARG A 81 18.62 5.29 15.49
N THR A 82 18.53 6.56 15.94
CA THR A 82 17.78 6.89 17.15
C THR A 82 16.30 6.53 17.01
N HIS A 83 15.71 6.89 15.86
CA HIS A 83 14.32 6.53 15.55
C HIS A 83 14.32 5.23 14.75
N SER A 84 14.42 4.11 15.46
CA SER A 84 14.76 2.83 14.85
C SER A 84 13.59 1.95 14.47
N VAL A 85 12.45 2.03 15.16
CA VAL A 85 11.31 1.15 14.89
C VAL A 85 10.20 1.92 14.19
N TYR A 86 9.76 1.40 13.07
CA TYR A 86 8.76 2.09 12.28
C TYR A 86 7.72 1.13 11.71
N LEU A 87 6.60 1.70 11.32
CA LEU A 87 5.55 1.02 10.60
C LEU A 87 5.53 1.56 9.17
N HIS A 88 5.71 0.67 8.20
CA HIS A 88 5.69 1.03 6.79
C HIS A 88 4.34 0.69 6.19
N LEU A 89 3.61 1.72 5.76
CA LEU A 89 2.37 1.53 5.00
C LEU A 89 2.79 1.21 3.56
N VAL A 90 2.79 -0.08 3.24
CA VAL A 90 3.29 -0.58 1.94
C VAL A 90 2.29 -0.29 0.83
N ASP A 91 1.02 -0.62 1.08
CA ASP A 91 -0.09 -0.36 0.15
C ASP A 91 -1.24 0.26 0.91
N LEU A 92 -1.92 1.19 0.27
CA LEU A 92 -3.22 1.70 0.71
C LEU A 92 -4.06 1.92 -0.55
N PHE A 93 -5.16 1.21 -0.63
CA PHE A 93 -6.08 1.31 -1.76
C PHE A 93 -7.52 1.42 -1.28
N VAL A 94 -8.23 2.42 -1.79
CA VAL A 94 -9.68 2.55 -1.61
C VAL A 94 -10.29 2.44 -3.00
N ASP A 95 -11.24 1.55 -3.15
CA ASP A 95 -11.94 1.33 -4.42
C ASP A 95 -12.54 2.67 -4.90
N GLU A 96 -12.43 2.91 -6.19
CA GLU A 96 -12.86 4.15 -6.82
C GLU A 96 -14.29 4.56 -6.44
N ALA A 97 -15.20 3.59 -6.34
CA ALA A 97 -16.59 3.83 -5.99
C ALA A 97 -16.78 4.44 -4.59
N TYR A 98 -15.78 4.33 -3.72
CA TYR A 98 -15.86 4.76 -2.32
C TYR A 98 -14.91 5.92 -2.00
N ARG A 99 -14.27 6.49 -3.00
CA ARG A 99 -13.35 7.61 -2.81
C ARG A 99 -14.07 8.92 -2.50
N ASN A 100 -13.31 9.88 -1.95
CA ASN A 100 -13.80 11.22 -1.59
C ASN A 100 -14.85 11.19 -0.47
N ARG A 101 -14.79 10.17 0.38
CA ARG A 101 -15.66 10.02 1.55
C ARG A 101 -14.88 10.00 2.86
N GLY A 102 -13.56 10.27 2.79
CA GLY A 102 -12.70 10.32 3.97
C GLY A 102 -12.16 8.98 4.46
N TYR A 103 -12.40 7.88 3.76
CA TYR A 103 -11.94 6.56 4.21
C TYR A 103 -10.44 6.42 4.22
N GLY A 104 -9.75 6.99 3.22
CA GLY A 104 -8.29 6.97 3.18
C GLY A 104 -7.68 7.68 4.38
N SER A 105 -8.19 8.86 4.71
CA SER A 105 -7.73 9.63 5.87
C SER A 105 -8.01 8.90 7.18
N GLU A 106 -9.17 8.26 7.28
CA GLU A 106 -9.51 7.46 8.46
C GLU A 106 -8.57 6.27 8.61
N ALA A 107 -8.22 5.62 7.49
CA ALA A 107 -7.26 4.53 7.50
C ALA A 107 -5.89 5.00 8.02
N ILE A 108 -5.41 6.14 7.56
CA ILE A 108 -4.15 6.74 8.01
C ILE A 108 -4.20 7.00 9.53
N GLU A 109 -5.30 7.54 10.03
CA GLU A 109 -5.46 7.79 11.47
C GLU A 109 -5.40 6.50 12.28
N ARG A 110 -6.05 5.43 11.79
CA ARG A 110 -6.01 4.12 12.44
C ARG A 110 -4.60 3.56 12.48
N VAL A 111 -3.86 3.66 11.38
CA VAL A 111 -2.46 3.21 11.28
C VAL A 111 -1.57 4.01 12.23
N THR A 112 -1.75 5.33 12.25
CA THR A 112 -0.99 6.22 13.14
C THR A 112 -1.23 5.86 14.60
N GLN A 113 -2.48 5.64 14.99
CA GLN A 113 -2.83 5.26 16.34
C GLN A 113 -2.21 3.91 16.73
N MET A 114 -2.25 2.96 15.81
CA MET A 114 -1.65 1.64 15.99
C MET A 114 -0.14 1.75 16.27
N ALA A 115 0.56 2.59 15.50
CA ALA A 115 1.99 2.82 15.67
C ALA A 115 2.28 3.46 17.04
N ARG A 116 1.47 4.42 17.46
CA ARG A 116 1.62 5.06 18.78
C ARG A 116 1.44 4.06 19.91
N GLU A 117 0.40 3.24 19.84
CA GLU A 117 0.10 2.25 20.86
C GLU A 117 1.20 1.21 21.02
N ARG A 118 1.89 0.90 19.92
CA ARG A 118 3.00 -0.05 19.93
C ARG A 118 4.34 0.59 20.27
N GLY A 119 4.37 1.90 20.48
CA GLY A 119 5.60 2.63 20.81
C GLY A 119 6.57 2.76 19.65
N TYR A 120 6.08 2.72 18.41
CA TYR A 120 6.93 2.90 17.22
C TYR A 120 7.27 4.37 17.04
N ASP A 121 8.44 4.63 16.47
CA ASP A 121 8.96 5.99 16.31
C ASP A 121 8.29 6.79 15.20
N HIS A 122 7.91 6.11 14.12
CA HIS A 122 7.30 6.79 12.99
C HIS A 122 6.56 5.83 12.07
N VAL A 123 5.79 6.41 11.17
CA VAL A 123 5.12 5.73 10.07
C VAL A 123 5.69 6.28 8.79
N LYS A 124 5.99 5.42 7.83
CA LYS A 124 6.43 5.88 6.52
C LYS A 124 5.59 5.29 5.40
N VAL A 125 5.52 6.01 4.29
CA VAL A 125 4.79 5.63 3.10
C VAL A 125 5.57 6.11 1.89
N SER A 126 5.41 5.42 0.77
CA SER A 126 5.98 5.84 -0.50
C SER A 126 4.87 5.93 -1.54
N CYS A 127 5.01 6.85 -2.47
CA CYS A 127 4.12 6.93 -3.63
C CYS A 127 4.93 7.38 -4.83
N GLU A 128 4.35 7.23 -6.01
CA GLU A 128 4.99 7.67 -7.25
C GLU A 128 5.17 9.19 -7.22
N TRP A 129 6.34 9.66 -7.63
CA TRP A 129 6.66 11.08 -7.60
C TRP A 129 5.68 11.94 -8.38
N ASN A 130 5.24 11.45 -9.54
CA ASN A 130 4.29 12.16 -10.39
C ASN A 130 2.82 11.90 -10.05
N ASN A 131 2.54 11.13 -9.01
CA ASN A 131 1.19 10.98 -8.48
C ASN A 131 0.90 12.15 -7.54
N VAL A 132 0.55 13.28 -8.12
CA VAL A 132 0.33 14.53 -7.39
C VAL A 132 -0.80 14.40 -6.37
N GLY A 133 -1.84 13.65 -6.72
CA GLY A 133 -2.97 13.41 -5.82
C GLY A 133 -2.56 12.68 -4.55
N ALA A 134 -1.77 11.61 -4.70
CA ALA A 134 -1.29 10.85 -3.54
C ALA A 134 -0.35 11.69 -2.68
N ARG A 135 0.55 12.45 -3.30
CA ARG A 135 1.47 13.32 -2.57
C ARG A 135 0.72 14.34 -1.74
N ARG A 136 -0.27 15.00 -2.33
CA ARG A 136 -1.12 15.95 -1.62
C ARG A 136 -1.89 15.28 -0.48
N PHE A 137 -2.41 14.10 -0.73
CA PHE A 137 -3.14 13.33 0.27
C PHE A 137 -2.28 13.04 1.50
N TYR A 138 -1.05 12.54 1.28
CA TYR A 138 -0.16 12.24 2.39
C TYR A 138 0.31 13.50 3.13
N GLU A 139 0.58 14.56 2.41
CA GLU A 139 0.93 15.85 3.03
C GLU A 139 -0.22 16.37 3.90
N ASP A 140 -1.45 16.29 3.42
CA ASP A 140 -2.63 16.69 4.18
C ASP A 140 -2.84 15.81 5.41
N CYS A 141 -2.38 14.57 5.39
CA CYS A 141 -2.41 13.67 6.54
C CYS A 141 -1.24 13.87 7.51
N GLY A 142 -0.37 14.83 7.24
CA GLY A 142 0.73 15.18 8.14
C GLY A 142 2.06 14.53 7.82
N PHE A 143 2.19 13.86 6.69
CA PHE A 143 3.47 13.30 6.25
C PHE A 143 4.33 14.38 5.62
N GLU A 144 5.64 14.25 5.81
CA GLU A 144 6.62 15.14 5.19
C GLU A 144 7.45 14.35 4.18
N GLU A 145 7.84 15.01 3.10
CA GLU A 145 8.69 14.40 2.08
C GLU A 145 10.07 14.12 2.71
N LYS A 146 10.60 12.92 2.45
CA LYS A 146 11.87 12.52 3.05
C LYS A 146 12.92 12.16 2.02
N GLN A 147 12.59 11.38 1.00
CA GLN A 147 13.56 10.94 0.03
C GLN A 147 12.95 10.81 -1.35
N VAL A 148 13.82 10.85 -2.36
CA VAL A 148 13.42 10.72 -3.75
C VAL A 148 14.12 9.50 -4.33
N GLN A 149 13.39 8.67 -5.03
CA GLN A 149 13.93 7.52 -5.73
C GLN A 149 14.19 7.90 -7.19
N TYR A 150 15.39 7.58 -7.67
CA TYR A 150 15.73 7.76 -9.07
C TYR A 150 15.81 6.40 -9.74
N THR A 151 15.28 6.30 -10.95
CA THR A 151 15.36 5.08 -11.73
C THR A 151 15.99 5.38 -13.08
N ARG A 152 16.74 4.43 -13.61
CA ARG A 152 17.31 4.52 -14.94
C ARG A 152 16.93 3.26 -15.69
N ARG A 153 16.12 3.40 -16.72
CA ARG A 153 15.71 2.25 -17.49
C ARG A 153 16.88 1.77 -18.34
N LEU A 154 17.16 0.46 -18.26
CA LEU A 154 18.20 -0.15 -19.07
C LEU A 154 17.53 -0.77 -20.28
N GLU A 155 17.72 -0.14 -21.43
CA GLU A 155 17.15 -0.63 -22.66
C GLU A 155 18.05 -1.70 -23.24
N GLY A 156 17.43 -2.77 -23.72
CA GLY A 156 18.17 -3.81 -24.39
C GLY A 156 18.64 -3.37 -25.77
N ASP A 157 19.54 -4.13 -26.35
CA ASP A 157 20.09 -3.85 -27.67
C ASP A 157 19.09 -4.04 -28.79
N SER A 158 17.88 -4.43 -28.46
CA SER A 158 16.82 -4.65 -29.42
C SER A 158 16.47 -3.42 -30.25
N GLN A 159 16.84 -2.23 -29.77
CA GLN A 159 16.61 -0.98 -30.49
C GLN A 159 17.68 -0.68 -31.50
N SER A 160 18.74 -1.37 -31.39
CA SER A 160 19.87 -1.16 -32.30
C SER A 160 19.68 -1.81 -33.64
#